data_ec949b33e0745e8b604fb16fe0f7c597
#
_entry.id   ec949b33e0745e8b604fb16fe0f7c597
#
_cell.length_a   1.000
_cell.length_b   1.000
_cell.length_c   1.000
_cell.angle_alpha   90.00
_cell.angle_beta   90.00
_cell.angle_gamma   90.00
#
_symmetry.space_group_name_H-M   'P 1'
#
loop_
_entity.id
_entity.type
_entity.pdbx_description
1 polymer ?
#
loop_
_entity_poly.entity_id
_entity_poly.type
_entity_poly.pdbx_seq_one_letter_code
_entity_poly.pdbx_strand_id
1 'polypeptide(L)'
;MSAKDKAKYKDFIEVIYISKENSITQEFFNYLNGMTVREAILLIKKNKRFDFLDLDNLNVGIFGEIIKDFDVKLKNFDRIEIYDKFNYSANDKRKENIKNKNN
;
A
#
# COMPACT_ATOMS: atom_id res chain seq x y z
N MET A 1 -5.79 4.95 13.27
CA MET A 1 -4.42 5.33 13.64
C MET A 1 -4.41 6.72 14.25
N SER A 2 -3.70 6.90 15.31
CA SER A 2 -3.73 8.17 16.03
C SER A 2 -2.73 9.17 15.43
N ALA A 3 -2.98 10.45 15.69
CA ALA A 3 -2.05 11.51 15.30
C ALA A 3 -0.68 11.32 15.95
N LYS A 4 -0.64 10.65 17.10
CA LYS A 4 0.58 10.35 17.82
C LYS A 4 1.54 9.49 17.00
N ASP A 5 1.02 8.50 16.28
CA ASP A 5 1.86 7.65 15.44
C ASP A 5 2.38 8.40 14.23
N LYS A 6 1.54 9.25 13.66
CA LYS A 6 1.93 10.08 12.54
C LYS A 6 3.03 11.06 12.93
N ALA A 7 2.95 11.63 14.12
CA ALA A 7 3.92 12.60 14.61
C ALA A 7 5.28 11.99 14.94
N LYS A 8 5.39 10.67 14.97
CA LYS A 8 6.64 9.99 15.24
C LYS A 8 7.71 10.31 14.21
N TYR A 9 7.31 10.57 12.97
CA TYR A 9 8.24 10.87 11.90
C TYR A 9 7.94 12.24 11.32
N LYS A 10 8.99 13.00 11.06
CA LYS A 10 8.88 14.26 10.35
C LYS A 10 8.50 14.01 8.90
N ASP A 11 9.17 13.06 8.28
CA ASP A 11 8.91 12.61 6.92
C ASP A 11 8.48 11.16 6.98
N PHE A 12 7.43 10.80 6.26
CA PHE A 12 6.89 9.46 6.39
C PHE A 12 6.19 9.00 5.12
N ILE A 13 6.04 7.68 5.03
CA ILE A 13 5.08 7.08 4.12
C ILE A 13 4.04 6.37 4.99
N GLU A 14 2.83 6.31 4.48
CA GLU A 14 1.73 5.62 5.13
C GLU A 14 1.54 4.29 4.43
N VAL A 15 1.32 3.22 5.20
CA VAL A 15 1.05 1.90 4.64
C VAL A 15 -0.28 1.42 5.19
N ILE A 16 -1.16 1.01 4.30
CA ILE A 16 -2.49 0.52 4.65
C ILE A 16 -2.67 -0.86 4.02
N TYR A 17 -3.09 -1.81 4.86
CA TYR A 17 -3.51 -3.13 4.36
C TYR A 17 -5.02 -3.23 4.54
N ILE A 18 -5.71 -3.61 3.48
CA ILE A 18 -7.15 -3.80 3.47
C ILE A 18 -7.43 -5.27 3.28
N SER A 19 -7.98 -5.91 4.31
CA SER A 19 -8.29 -7.32 4.27
C SER A 19 -9.54 -7.59 3.44
N LYS A 20 -9.78 -8.84 3.14
CA LYS A 20 -11.00 -9.22 2.40
C LYS A 20 -12.27 -8.94 3.17
N GLU A 21 -12.17 -8.78 4.49
CA GLU A 21 -13.30 -8.38 5.33
C GLU A 21 -13.40 -6.87 5.48
N ASN A 22 -12.60 -6.12 4.73
CA ASN A 22 -12.55 -4.67 4.77
C ASN A 22 -12.01 -4.10 6.08
N SER A 23 -11.32 -4.90 6.88
CA SER A 23 -10.63 -4.34 8.03
C SER A 23 -9.31 -3.72 7.56
N ILE A 24 -8.92 -2.64 8.23
CA ILE A 24 -7.78 -1.83 7.83
C ILE A 24 -6.70 -1.89 8.88
N THR A 25 -5.49 -2.20 8.46
CA THR A 25 -4.29 -2.08 9.29
C THR A 25 -3.45 -0.95 8.72
N GLN A 26 -3.09 0.00 9.56
CA GLN A 26 -2.39 1.20 9.14
C GLN A 26 -1.12 1.38 9.95
N GLU A 27 -0.05 1.78 9.27
CA GLU A 27 1.22 2.05 9.93
C GLU A 27 1.97 3.14 9.18
N PHE A 28 2.83 3.87 9.86
CA PHE A 28 3.68 4.89 9.26
C PHE A 28 5.13 4.44 9.34
N PHE A 29 5.86 4.69 8.27
CA PHE A 29 7.29 4.37 8.17
C PHE A 29 8.06 5.63 7.82
N ASN A 30 9.29 5.70 8.29
CA ASN A 30 10.16 6.83 7.96
C ASN A 30 10.41 6.89 6.45
N TYR A 31 10.23 8.05 5.88
CA TYR A 31 10.53 8.26 4.46
C TYR A 31 11.99 8.69 4.32
N LEU A 32 12.69 8.03 3.42
CA LEU A 32 14.06 8.38 3.07
C LEU A 32 14.07 8.85 1.62
N ASN A 33 14.73 9.98 1.38
CA ASN A 33 14.77 10.55 0.05
C ASN A 33 15.29 9.55 -0.97
N GLY A 34 14.54 9.36 -2.05
CA GLY A 34 14.93 8.44 -3.11
C GLY A 34 14.51 7.00 -2.89
N MET A 35 13.80 6.70 -1.79
CA MET A 35 13.39 5.31 -1.57
C MET A 35 12.36 4.87 -2.60
N THR A 36 12.47 3.61 -2.98
CA THR A 36 11.57 2.99 -3.96
C THR A 36 10.47 2.22 -3.24
N VAL A 37 9.44 1.85 -4.01
CA VAL A 37 8.40 0.97 -3.49
C VAL A 37 9.00 -0.36 -3.02
N ARG A 38 9.96 -0.89 -3.77
CA ARG A 38 10.63 -2.16 -3.41
C ARG A 38 11.28 -2.06 -2.03
N GLU A 39 11.95 -0.95 -1.75
CA GLU A 39 12.58 -0.75 -0.46
C GLU A 39 11.55 -0.64 0.66
N ALA A 40 10.45 0.04 0.39
CA ALA A 40 9.36 0.14 1.36
C ALA A 40 8.76 -1.24 1.65
N ILE A 41 8.58 -2.06 0.62
CA ILE A 41 8.05 -3.41 0.80
C ILE A 41 8.96 -4.25 1.70
N LEU A 42 10.27 -4.09 1.56
CA LEU A 42 11.20 -4.80 2.45
C LEU A 42 11.02 -4.38 3.90
N LEU A 43 10.76 -3.10 4.15
CA LEU A 43 10.48 -2.63 5.50
C LEU A 43 9.15 -3.20 6.01
N ILE A 44 8.15 -3.24 5.16
CA ILE A 44 6.83 -3.76 5.51
C ILE A 44 6.94 -5.24 5.91
N LYS A 45 7.71 -6.02 5.15
CA LYS A 45 7.88 -7.45 5.42
C LYS A 45 8.50 -7.70 6.80
N LYS A 46 9.31 -6.78 7.29
CA LYS A 46 9.96 -6.90 8.58
C LYS A 46 9.11 -6.40 9.74
N ASN A 47 8.01 -5.73 9.45
CA ASN A 47 7.15 -5.16 10.48
C ASN A 47 6.21 -6.23 11.01
N LYS A 48 6.10 -6.33 12.34
CA LYS A 48 5.30 -7.38 12.99
C LYS A 48 3.82 -7.30 12.65
N ARG A 49 3.32 -6.13 12.34
CA ARG A 49 1.90 -5.96 12.02
C ARG A 49 1.57 -6.46 10.62
N PHE A 50 2.57 -6.63 9.77
CA PHE A 50 2.39 -7.02 8.37
C PHE A 50 3.13 -8.30 8.01
N ASP A 51 3.85 -8.92 8.93
CA ASP A 51 4.71 -10.06 8.61
C ASP A 51 3.92 -11.30 8.21
N PHE A 52 2.62 -11.34 8.49
CA PHE A 52 1.76 -12.45 8.06
C PHE A 52 1.35 -12.35 6.59
N LEU A 53 1.64 -11.22 5.93
CA LEU A 53 1.20 -10.99 4.56
C LEU A 53 2.18 -11.59 3.57
N ASP A 54 1.63 -12.23 2.54
CA ASP A 54 2.41 -12.71 1.39
C ASP A 54 2.42 -11.61 0.34
N LEU A 55 3.30 -10.64 0.51
CA LEU A 55 3.33 -9.45 -0.33
C LEU A 55 3.67 -9.74 -1.78
N ASP A 56 4.30 -10.88 -2.04
CA ASP A 56 4.64 -11.26 -3.41
C ASP A 56 3.40 -11.64 -4.22
N ASN A 57 2.31 -12.00 -3.53
CA ASN A 57 1.07 -12.43 -4.17
C ASN A 57 -0.09 -11.46 -3.96
N LEU A 58 0.16 -10.32 -3.36
CA LEU A 58 -0.87 -9.30 -3.12
C LEU A 58 -0.66 -8.12 -4.05
N ASN A 59 -1.75 -7.43 -4.35
CA ASN A 59 -1.69 -6.21 -5.13
C ASN A 59 -1.24 -5.05 -4.26
N VAL A 60 -0.38 -4.22 -4.80
CA VAL A 60 0.14 -3.04 -4.12
C VAL A 60 -0.21 -1.83 -4.98
N GLY A 61 -0.70 -0.78 -4.34
CA GLY A 61 -1.04 0.45 -5.03
C GLY A 61 -0.55 1.68 -4.30
N ILE A 62 -0.59 2.80 -4.98
CA ILE A 62 -0.29 4.11 -4.41
C ILE A 62 -1.50 4.99 -4.69
N PHE A 63 -2.14 5.46 -3.62
CA PHE A 63 -3.34 6.31 -3.73
C PHE A 63 -4.39 5.70 -4.67
N GLY A 64 -4.66 4.41 -4.52
CA GLY A 64 -5.71 3.73 -5.27
C GLY A 64 -5.29 3.22 -6.64
N GLU A 65 -4.07 3.45 -7.06
CA GLU A 65 -3.58 3.00 -8.36
C GLU A 65 -2.64 1.82 -8.18
N ILE A 66 -3.02 0.68 -8.74
CA ILE A 66 -2.18 -0.52 -8.67
C ILE A 66 -0.89 -0.29 -9.42
N ILE A 67 0.22 -0.64 -8.80
CA ILE A 67 1.54 -0.51 -9.41
C ILE A 67 2.14 -1.89 -9.64
N LYS A 68 2.91 -2.00 -10.69
CA LYS A 68 3.60 -3.25 -11.03
C LYS A 68 5.11 -3.06 -11.07
N ASP A 69 5.56 -1.84 -11.31
CA ASP A 69 6.98 -1.51 -11.28
C ASP A 69 7.36 -1.04 -9.88
N PHE A 70 8.01 -1.90 -9.12
CA PHE A 70 8.37 -1.58 -7.75
C PHE A 70 9.66 -0.75 -7.64
N ASP A 71 10.28 -0.44 -8.75
CA ASP A 71 11.46 0.44 -8.75
C ASP A 71 11.08 1.91 -8.87
N VAL A 72 9.79 2.20 -8.93
CA VAL A 72 9.28 3.57 -8.88
C VAL A 72 9.65 4.19 -7.53
N LYS A 73 10.11 5.43 -7.59
CA LYS A 73 10.47 6.16 -6.38
C LYS A 73 9.24 6.74 -5.70
N LEU A 74 9.23 6.61 -4.39
CA LEU A 74 8.18 7.19 -3.57
C LEU A 74 8.47 8.67 -3.32
N LYS A 75 7.42 9.38 -2.98
CA LYS A 75 7.50 10.77 -2.54
C LYS A 75 7.16 10.83 -1.07
N ASN A 76 7.67 11.85 -0.39
CA ASN A 76 7.31 12.08 1.00
C ASN A 76 5.79 12.17 1.13
N PHE A 77 5.26 11.53 2.16
CA PHE A 77 3.83 11.48 2.47
C PHE A 77 3.00 10.62 1.51
N ASP A 78 3.64 9.80 0.68
CA ASP A 78 2.91 8.85 -0.15
C ASP A 78 2.22 7.80 0.71
N ARG A 79 1.14 7.24 0.16
CA ARG A 79 0.40 6.15 0.79
C ARG A 79 0.55 4.90 -0.06
N ILE A 80 1.06 3.84 0.54
CA ILE A 80 1.11 2.52 -0.07
C ILE A 80 -0.09 1.74 0.44
N GLU A 81 -0.85 1.16 -0.48
CA GLU A 81 -2.01 0.36 -0.17
C GLU A 81 -1.75 -1.07 -0.58
N ILE A 82 -2.05 -2.00 0.32
CA ILE A 82 -1.90 -3.42 0.06
C ILE A 82 -3.30 -4.02 0.09
N TYR A 83 -3.68 -4.66 -1.00
CA TYR A 83 -5.02 -5.22 -1.14
C TYR A 83 -4.98 -6.72 -1.02
N ASP A 84 -5.87 -7.27 -0.20
CA ASP A 84 -6.05 -8.71 -0.14
C ASP A 84 -6.42 -9.24 -1.52
N LYS A 85 -6.06 -10.48 -1.75
CA LYS A 85 -6.28 -11.15 -3.02
C LYS A 85 -7.73 -11.06 -3.52
N PHE A 86 -8.67 -11.10 -2.59
CA PHE A 86 -10.09 -11.11 -2.93
C PHE A 86 -10.80 -9.79 -2.62
N ASN A 87 -10.04 -8.74 -2.36
CA ASN A 87 -10.62 -7.45 -2.04
C ASN A 87 -9.98 -6.38 -2.92
N TYR A 88 -10.62 -6.08 -4.02
CA TYR A 88 -10.15 -5.03 -4.92
C TYR A 88 -10.51 -3.66 -4.39
N SER A 89 -9.66 -2.69 -4.70
CA SER A 89 -10.00 -1.30 -4.44
C SER A 89 -11.17 -0.90 -5.35
N ALA A 90 -11.85 0.17 -4.98
CA ALA A 90 -12.94 0.69 -5.78
C ALA A 90 -12.46 1.08 -7.20
N ASN A 91 -11.24 1.59 -7.30
CA ASN A 91 -10.67 1.94 -8.59
C ASN A 91 -10.49 0.74 -9.50
N ASP A 92 -10.01 -0.35 -8.94
CA ASP A 92 -9.83 -1.57 -9.72
C ASP A 92 -11.15 -2.12 -10.21
N LYS A 93 -12.16 -2.09 -9.37
CA LYS A 93 -13.50 -2.54 -9.75
C LYS A 93 -14.06 -1.70 -10.89
N ARG A 94 -13.85 -0.40 -10.82
CA ARG A 94 -14.30 0.48 -11.89
C ARG A 94 -13.59 0.20 -13.20
N LYS A 95 -12.29 -0.04 -13.14
CA LYS A 95 -11.51 -0.37 -14.34
C LYS A 95 -11.99 -1.66 -14.97
N GLU A 96 -12.24 -2.66 -14.15
CA GLU A 96 -12.76 -3.94 -14.64
C GLU A 96 -14.12 -3.78 -15.29
N ASN A 97 -14.99 -2.99 -14.68
CA ASN A 97 -16.32 -2.75 -15.22
C ASN A 97 -16.25 -2.05 -16.57
N ILE A 98 -15.36 -1.10 -16.70
CA ILE A 98 -15.16 -0.39 -17.97
C ILE A 98 -14.69 -1.35 -19.04
N LYS A 99 -13.72 -2.21 -18.70
CA LYS A 99 -13.24 -3.24 -19.62
C LYS A 99 -14.38 -4.13 -20.10
N ASN A 100 -15.18 -4.59 -19.15
CA ASN A 100 -16.26 -5.51 -19.47
C ASN A 100 -17.30 -4.86 -20.38
N LYS A 101 -17.56 -3.58 -20.19
CA LYS A 101 -18.49 -2.86 -21.04
C LYS A 101 -17.97 -2.71 -22.45
N ASN A 102 -16.67 -2.64 -22.63
CA ASN A 102 -16.05 -2.50 -23.92
C ASN A 102 -15.93 -3.82 -24.68
N ASN A 103 -16.20 -4.89 -24.00
CA ASN A 103 -16.21 -6.21 -24.62
C ASN A 103 -17.62 -6.54 -25.15
#